data_3cbfcec1c959ddf326c7d5e059b4eeed
#
_entry.id   3cbfcec1c959ddf326c7d5e059b4eeed
#
_cell.length_a   1.000
_cell.length_b   1.000
_cell.length_c   1.000
_cell.angle_alpha   90.00
_cell.angle_beta   90.00
_cell.angle_gamma   90.00
#
_symmetry.space_group_name_H-M   'P 1'
#
loop_
_entity.id
_entity.type
_entity.pdbx_description
1 polymer ?
#
loop_
_entity_poly.entity_id
_entity_poly.type
_entity_poly.pdbx_seq_one_letter_code
_entity_poly.pdbx_strand_id
1 'polypeptide(L)'
;MKYIKLLILFFLIIFYPNILFASNTLINQLKEGGKIIFIRHSYAPGTGDPVNFLIRDCSTQRNLNKKGIQQSKTIGKFFKDN
;
A
#
# COMPACT_ATOMS: atom_id res chain seq x y z
N MET A 1 -35.98 -25.82 -7.16
CA MET A 1 -35.66 -24.39 -7.24
C MET A 1 -35.38 -23.75 -5.87
N LYS A 2 -36.04 -24.18 -4.82
CA LYS A 2 -35.82 -23.68 -3.45
C LYS A 2 -34.41 -23.98 -2.93
N TYR A 3 -33.84 -25.13 -3.29
CA TYR A 3 -32.50 -25.57 -2.87
C TYR A 3 -31.35 -24.91 -3.65
N ILE A 4 -31.58 -24.47 -4.89
CA ILE A 4 -30.56 -23.77 -5.71
C ILE A 4 -30.26 -22.40 -5.09
N LYS A 5 -31.27 -21.67 -4.60
CA LYS A 5 -31.07 -20.38 -3.91
C LYS A 5 -30.30 -20.55 -2.60
N LEU A 6 -30.56 -21.63 -1.86
CA LEU A 6 -29.83 -21.96 -0.63
C LEU A 6 -28.37 -22.33 -0.92
N LEU A 7 -28.14 -23.08 -2.00
CA LEU A 7 -26.79 -23.49 -2.44
C LEU A 7 -25.96 -22.29 -2.89
N ILE A 8 -26.56 -21.35 -3.62
CA ILE A 8 -25.90 -20.11 -4.06
C ILE A 8 -25.57 -19.24 -2.84
N LEU A 9 -26.48 -19.13 -1.88
CA LEU A 9 -26.22 -18.37 -0.65
C LEU A 9 -25.08 -18.99 0.18
N PHE A 10 -25.04 -20.32 0.28
CA PHE A 10 -23.98 -21.06 0.95
C PHE A 10 -22.63 -20.88 0.24
N PHE A 11 -22.60 -20.88 -1.09
CA PHE A 11 -21.41 -20.65 -1.91
C PHE A 11 -20.87 -19.22 -1.76
N LEU A 12 -21.76 -18.21 -1.69
CA LEU A 12 -21.41 -16.82 -1.45
C LEU A 12 -20.77 -16.60 -0.06
N ILE A 13 -21.21 -17.34 0.95
CA ILE A 13 -20.64 -17.25 2.32
C ILE A 13 -19.23 -17.85 2.38
N ILE A 14 -18.98 -18.94 1.62
CA ILE A 14 -17.66 -19.61 1.59
C ILE A 14 -16.62 -18.78 0.82
N PHE A 15 -17.05 -18.01 -0.19
CA PHE A 15 -16.16 -17.19 -1.04
C PHE A 15 -15.98 -15.74 -0.58
N TYR A 16 -16.49 -15.36 0.60
CA TYR A 16 -16.07 -14.07 1.18
C TYR A 16 -14.60 -14.15 1.56
N PRO A 17 -13.68 -13.48 0.81
CA PRO A 17 -12.28 -13.50 1.17
C PRO A 17 -12.11 -12.82 2.52
N ASN A 18 -11.40 -13.47 3.42
CA ASN A 18 -10.99 -12.92 4.71
C ASN A 18 -9.92 -11.82 4.53
N ILE A 19 -10.21 -10.80 3.72
CA ILE A 19 -9.27 -9.71 3.42
C ILE A 19 -8.94 -8.91 4.70
N LEU A 20 -9.85 -8.86 5.65
CA LEU A 20 -9.66 -8.18 6.94
C LEU A 20 -8.63 -8.87 7.86
N PHE A 21 -8.45 -10.18 7.76
CA PHE A 21 -7.49 -10.90 8.61
C PHE A 21 -6.03 -10.69 8.18
N ALA A 22 -5.77 -10.51 6.89
CA ALA A 22 -4.41 -10.35 6.37
C ALA A 22 -3.74 -9.05 6.83
N SER A 23 -4.47 -7.93 6.88
CA SER A 23 -3.92 -6.63 7.29
C SER A 23 -3.59 -6.59 8.80
N ASN A 24 -4.44 -7.12 9.65
CA ASN A 24 -4.21 -7.17 11.10
C ASN A 24 -3.02 -8.08 11.45
N THR A 25 -2.86 -9.21 10.75
CA THR A 25 -1.72 -10.12 10.93
C THR A 25 -0.41 -9.43 10.57
N LEU A 26 -0.35 -8.69 9.46
CA LEU A 26 0.85 -7.96 9.05
C LEU A 26 1.22 -6.88 10.08
N ILE A 27 0.27 -6.07 10.54
CA ILE A 27 0.51 -5.05 11.56
C ILE A 27 1.04 -5.68 12.85
N ASN A 28 0.47 -6.78 13.31
CA ASN A 28 0.92 -7.48 14.50
C ASN A 28 2.35 -7.99 14.34
N GLN A 29 2.68 -8.58 13.18
CA GLN A 29 4.04 -9.02 12.87
C GLN A 29 5.05 -7.86 12.88
N LEU A 30 4.67 -6.69 12.37
CA LEU A 30 5.51 -5.49 12.39
C LEU A 30 5.74 -4.97 13.81
N LYS A 31 4.72 -5.01 14.66
CA LYS A 31 4.81 -4.59 16.08
C LYS A 31 5.70 -5.50 16.92
N GLU A 32 5.84 -6.76 16.55
CA GLU A 32 6.77 -7.69 17.21
C GLU A 32 8.25 -7.26 17.06
N GLY A 33 8.57 -6.42 16.08
CA GLY A 33 9.94 -5.99 15.79
C GLY A 33 10.81 -7.05 15.12
N GLY A 34 12.10 -6.77 15.00
CA GLY A 34 13.06 -7.67 14.36
C GLY A 34 12.90 -7.84 12.84
N LYS A 35 12.16 -6.94 12.19
CA LYS A 35 11.87 -6.98 10.75
C LYS A 35 12.35 -5.70 10.07
N ILE A 36 12.74 -5.83 8.81
CA ILE A 36 13.07 -4.70 7.94
C ILE A 36 11.92 -4.51 6.96
N ILE A 37 11.46 -3.26 6.83
CA ILE A 37 10.37 -2.92 5.91
C ILE A 37 10.98 -2.25 4.68
N PHE A 38 10.67 -2.78 3.50
CA PHE A 38 11.03 -2.17 2.23
C PHE A 38 9.81 -1.49 1.63
N ILE A 39 9.90 -0.18 1.39
CA ILE A 39 8.83 0.61 0.79
C ILE A 39 9.39 1.27 -0.47
N ARG A 40 8.64 1.16 -1.57
CA ARG A 40 8.95 1.93 -2.76
C ARG A 40 8.60 3.40 -2.51
N HIS A 41 9.37 4.32 -3.11
CA HIS A 41 9.04 5.74 -3.09
C HIS A 41 7.62 6.02 -3.62
N SER A 42 6.99 7.08 -3.13
CA SER A 42 5.71 7.56 -3.59
C SER A 42 5.77 8.06 -5.04
N TYR A 43 4.61 8.30 -5.63
CA TYR A 43 4.51 8.64 -7.04
C TYR A 43 5.32 9.89 -7.42
N ALA A 44 6.30 9.70 -8.29
CA ALA A 44 7.10 10.74 -8.92
C ALA A 44 6.95 10.58 -10.44
N PRO A 45 6.41 11.57 -11.17
CA PRO A 45 6.23 11.48 -12.62
C PRO A 45 7.54 11.24 -13.36
N GLY A 46 7.45 10.56 -14.51
CA GLY A 46 8.60 10.24 -15.35
C GLY A 46 9.25 8.91 -15.02
N THR A 47 10.35 8.61 -15.71
CA THR A 47 11.13 7.39 -15.58
C THR A 47 12.62 7.73 -15.53
N GLY A 48 13.36 7.11 -14.58
CA GLY A 48 14.78 7.37 -14.41
C GLY A 48 15.10 8.80 -13.94
N ASP A 49 16.37 9.11 -13.89
CA ASP A 49 16.83 10.43 -13.55
C ASP A 49 16.84 11.36 -14.77
N PRO A 50 16.52 12.66 -14.63
CA PRO A 50 16.69 13.65 -15.70
C PRO A 50 18.14 13.70 -16.20
N VAL A 51 18.32 14.06 -17.48
CA VAL A 51 19.66 14.13 -18.11
C VAL A 51 20.59 15.13 -17.39
N ASN A 52 20.01 16.18 -16.81
CA ASN A 52 20.72 17.22 -16.06
C ASN A 52 20.72 16.97 -14.54
N PHE A 53 20.54 15.73 -14.11
CA PHE A 53 20.49 15.37 -12.70
C PHE A 53 21.79 15.75 -11.96
N LEU A 54 21.63 16.44 -10.83
CA LEU A 54 22.68 16.77 -9.89
C LEU A 54 22.26 16.36 -8.47
N ILE A 55 23.08 15.60 -7.78
CA ILE A 55 22.76 15.08 -6.41
C ILE A 55 22.45 16.21 -5.43
N ARG A 56 23.16 17.35 -5.56
CA ARG A 56 23.05 18.49 -4.62
C ARG A 56 21.99 19.51 -5.01
N ASP A 57 21.28 19.30 -6.12
CA ASP A 57 20.27 20.22 -6.61
C ASP A 57 18.94 19.48 -6.82
N CYS A 58 18.03 19.62 -5.85
CA CYS A 58 16.73 18.99 -5.89
C CYS A 58 15.86 19.42 -7.09
N SER A 59 16.09 20.61 -7.64
CA SER A 59 15.34 21.09 -8.80
C SER A 59 15.61 20.28 -10.07
N THR A 60 16.77 19.62 -10.13
CA THR A 60 17.19 18.76 -11.24
C THR A 60 16.76 17.30 -11.08
N GLN A 61 16.13 16.96 -9.97
CA GLN A 61 15.76 15.59 -9.64
C GLN A 61 14.29 15.29 -9.98
N ARG A 62 13.99 14.01 -10.14
CA ARG A 62 12.60 13.55 -10.31
C ARG A 62 11.87 13.59 -8.96
N ASN A 63 11.11 14.63 -8.74
CA ASN A 63 10.41 14.88 -7.48
C ASN A 63 8.99 14.31 -7.46
N LEU A 64 8.43 14.14 -6.26
CA LEU A 64 7.05 13.80 -6.06
C LEU A 64 6.15 14.94 -6.57
N ASN A 65 5.06 14.60 -7.22
CA ASN A 65 3.97 15.54 -7.50
C ASN A 65 2.96 15.58 -6.34
N LYS A 66 1.88 16.35 -6.48
CA LYS A 66 0.83 16.45 -5.44
C LYS A 66 0.25 15.09 -5.04
N LYS A 67 0.06 14.18 -6.00
CA LYS A 67 -0.42 12.82 -5.75
C LYS A 67 0.57 12.01 -4.91
N GLY A 68 1.85 12.08 -5.24
CA GLY A 68 2.91 11.41 -4.49
C GLY A 68 3.07 11.95 -3.07
N ILE A 69 2.98 13.26 -2.89
CA ILE A 69 3.00 13.90 -1.57
C ILE A 69 1.82 13.42 -0.73
N GLN A 70 0.61 13.36 -1.28
CA GLN A 70 -0.56 12.85 -0.58
C GLN A 70 -0.43 11.37 -0.23
N GLN A 71 0.10 10.56 -1.13
CA GLN A 71 0.39 9.14 -0.89
C GLN A 71 1.39 8.98 0.27
N SER A 72 2.45 9.76 0.30
CA SER A 72 3.45 9.74 1.38
C SER A 72 2.84 10.07 2.74
N LYS A 73 1.97 11.09 2.79
CA LYS A 73 1.25 11.46 4.01
C LYS A 73 0.33 10.34 4.50
N THR A 74 -0.37 9.67 3.58
CA THR A 74 -1.25 8.53 3.91
C THR A 74 -0.45 7.36 4.48
N ILE A 75 0.69 7.02 3.87
CA ILE A 75 1.58 5.96 4.35
C ILE A 75 2.15 6.32 5.73
N GLY A 76 2.62 7.56 5.90
CA GLY A 76 3.14 8.04 7.17
C GLY A 76 2.10 8.01 8.29
N LYS A 77 0.85 8.40 7.99
CA LYS A 77 -0.26 8.30 8.94
C LYS A 77 -0.55 6.85 9.34
N PHE A 78 -0.54 5.93 8.38
CA PHE A 78 -0.72 4.50 8.65
C PHE A 78 0.29 3.99 9.68
N PHE A 79 1.57 4.27 9.51
CA PHE A 79 2.60 3.84 10.46
C PHE A 79 2.51 4.56 11.81
N LYS A 80 2.09 5.83 11.83
CA LYS A 80 1.91 6.57 13.07
C LYS A 80 0.75 6.02 13.90
N ASP A 81 -0.35 5.62 13.25
CA ASP A 81 -1.58 5.20 13.91
C ASP A 81 -1.56 3.73 14.34
N ASN A 82 -0.61 2.97 13.88
CA ASN A 82 -0.46 1.54 14.16
C ASN A 82 0.89 1.22 14.81
#